data_25b578c73296a2273cfb492b24e679d3
#
_entry.id   25b578c73296a2273cfb492b24e679d3
#
_cell.length_a   1.000
_cell.length_b   1.000
_cell.length_c   1.000
_cell.angle_alpha   90.00
_cell.angle_beta   90.00
_cell.angle_gamma   90.00
#
_symmetry.space_group_name_H-M   'P 1'
#
loop_
_entity.id
_entity.type
_entity.pdbx_description
1 polymer ?
#
loop_
_entity_poly.entity_id
_entity_poly.type
_entity_poly.pdbx_seq_one_letter_code
_entity_poly.pdbx_strand_id
1 'polypeptide(L)'
;QTGVSVEVIPISEKDLGTRATAAFAAGDLPDVIYHPLQYALPWAESGLLDTEAATEVIYGLRASTFSPGALDMAAIRGGYASVPVDGWTQLVVYRKDLFEAHGLNPPNSYANIEAALEKLHNPPSMYGFVAPNKIDEAFMSQVLEHVFLSNGVSPVNQQGLQELDEKATVEVLNFYKKIQDASPEGELFWKQSREMFFAGQATMIIWSPFILDELAGLRDS
;
A
#
# COMPACT_ATOMS: atom_id res chain seq x y z
N GLN A 1 -26.34 -15.89 -6.55
CA GLN A 1 -25.79 -17.05 -5.85
C GLN A 1 -25.73 -18.18 -6.85
N THR A 2 -24.52 -18.72 -7.06
CA THR A 2 -24.20 -19.63 -8.18
C THR A 2 -24.39 -21.12 -7.84
N GLY A 3 -24.51 -21.46 -6.54
CA GLY A 3 -24.51 -22.85 -6.07
C GLY A 3 -23.10 -23.52 -6.09
N VAL A 4 -22.06 -22.74 -6.39
CA VAL A 4 -20.66 -23.22 -6.34
C VAL A 4 -20.20 -23.25 -4.89
N SER A 5 -19.62 -24.41 -4.46
CA SER A 5 -18.95 -24.52 -3.17
C SER A 5 -17.52 -23.98 -3.30
N VAL A 6 -17.11 -23.13 -2.39
CA VAL A 6 -15.77 -22.54 -2.35
C VAL A 6 -15.11 -22.88 -1.03
N GLU A 7 -13.90 -23.46 -1.10
CA GLU A 7 -13.02 -23.63 0.04
C GLU A 7 -12.00 -22.51 0.05
N VAL A 8 -11.92 -21.74 1.14
CA VAL A 8 -10.97 -20.64 1.29
C VAL A 8 -9.77 -21.09 2.12
N ILE A 9 -8.57 -20.99 1.55
CA ILE A 9 -7.30 -21.32 2.21
C ILE A 9 -6.59 -19.99 2.55
N PRO A 10 -6.64 -19.52 3.80
CA PRO A 10 -5.97 -18.28 4.19
C PRO A 10 -4.46 -18.46 4.23
N ILE A 11 -3.75 -17.57 3.57
CA ILE A 11 -2.28 -17.54 3.53
C ILE A 11 -1.82 -16.12 3.86
N SER A 12 -0.76 -15.97 4.66
CA SER A 12 -0.18 -14.67 4.92
C SER A 12 0.46 -14.09 3.66
N GLU A 13 0.38 -12.77 3.46
CA GLU A 13 0.94 -12.12 2.28
C GLU A 13 2.42 -12.44 2.06
N LYS A 14 3.21 -12.47 3.13
CA LYS A 14 4.66 -12.79 3.07
C LYS A 14 4.95 -14.22 2.57
N ASP A 15 4.04 -15.17 2.79
CA ASP A 15 4.21 -16.58 2.42
C ASP A 15 3.59 -16.89 1.05
N LEU A 16 2.74 -15.99 0.54
CA LEU A 16 1.94 -16.21 -0.66
C LEU A 16 2.82 -16.54 -1.88
N GLY A 17 3.85 -15.73 -2.14
CA GLY A 17 4.74 -15.92 -3.28
C GLY A 17 5.42 -17.30 -3.27
N THR A 18 5.98 -17.68 -2.13
CA THR A 18 6.66 -18.98 -1.97
C THR A 18 5.69 -20.15 -2.12
N ARG A 19 4.52 -20.06 -1.48
CA ARG A 19 3.52 -21.14 -1.54
C ARG A 19 2.93 -21.29 -2.94
N ALA A 20 2.57 -20.19 -3.62
CA ALA A 20 2.05 -20.26 -4.98
C ALA A 20 3.07 -20.88 -5.94
N THR A 21 4.33 -20.46 -5.86
CA THR A 21 5.40 -21.04 -6.71
C THR A 21 5.62 -22.53 -6.42
N ALA A 22 5.60 -22.94 -5.16
CA ALA A 22 5.73 -24.35 -4.79
C ALA A 22 4.54 -25.17 -5.28
N ALA A 23 3.31 -24.67 -5.11
CA ALA A 23 2.09 -25.35 -5.58
C ALA A 23 2.08 -25.45 -7.12
N PHE A 24 2.52 -24.42 -7.82
CA PHE A 24 2.68 -24.44 -9.28
C PHE A 24 3.66 -25.54 -9.72
N ALA A 25 4.83 -25.61 -9.09
CA ALA A 25 5.82 -26.65 -9.40
C ALA A 25 5.33 -28.07 -9.09
N ALA A 26 4.44 -28.22 -8.10
CA ALA A 26 3.82 -29.49 -7.74
C ALA A 26 2.60 -29.87 -8.60
N GLY A 27 2.09 -28.95 -9.42
CA GLY A 27 0.85 -29.13 -10.17
C GLY A 27 -0.41 -29.14 -9.29
N ASP A 28 -0.36 -28.45 -8.15
CA ASP A 28 -1.40 -28.42 -7.11
C ASP A 28 -1.81 -26.97 -6.78
N LEU A 29 -1.96 -26.14 -7.83
CA LEU A 29 -2.48 -24.78 -7.65
C LEU A 29 -3.97 -24.80 -7.31
N PRO A 30 -4.44 -23.90 -6.46
CA PRO A 30 -5.88 -23.64 -6.32
C PRO A 30 -6.45 -23.04 -7.62
N ASP A 31 -7.77 -23.19 -7.81
CA ASP A 31 -8.46 -22.66 -9.00
C ASP A 31 -8.37 -21.13 -9.09
N VAL A 32 -8.34 -20.44 -7.96
CA VAL A 32 -8.26 -18.98 -7.88
C VAL A 32 -7.29 -18.54 -6.78
N ILE A 33 -6.43 -17.59 -7.10
CA ILE A 33 -5.51 -16.97 -6.14
C ILE A 33 -5.85 -15.49 -6.03
N TYR A 34 -6.19 -15.03 -4.81
CA TYR A 34 -6.26 -13.61 -4.51
C TYR A 34 -4.86 -13.10 -4.14
N HIS A 35 -4.33 -12.17 -4.91
CA HIS A 35 -2.94 -11.76 -4.79
C HIS A 35 -2.74 -10.25 -4.99
N PRO A 36 -1.70 -9.65 -4.36
CA PRO A 36 -1.26 -8.29 -4.66
C PRO A 36 -0.77 -8.15 -6.10
N LEU A 37 -0.94 -6.95 -6.65
CA LEU A 37 -0.61 -6.63 -8.04
C LEU A 37 0.85 -6.96 -8.43
N GLN A 38 1.78 -6.84 -7.48
CA GLN A 38 3.21 -7.12 -7.70
C GLN A 38 3.50 -8.53 -8.23
N TYR A 39 2.59 -9.49 -8.01
CA TYR A 39 2.72 -10.86 -8.51
C TYR A 39 2.12 -11.04 -9.91
N ALA A 40 1.25 -10.15 -10.39
CA ALA A 40 0.49 -10.35 -11.61
C ALA A 40 1.40 -10.59 -12.83
N LEU A 41 2.33 -9.69 -13.12
CA LEU A 41 3.21 -9.81 -14.27
C LEU A 41 4.20 -10.98 -14.17
N PRO A 42 4.97 -11.15 -13.09
CA PRO A 42 5.90 -12.28 -12.95
C PRO A 42 5.20 -13.64 -13.04
N TRP A 43 4.01 -13.78 -12.46
CA TRP A 43 3.26 -15.02 -12.50
C TRP A 43 2.61 -15.28 -13.87
N ALA A 44 2.19 -14.24 -14.57
CA ALA A 44 1.74 -14.37 -15.97
C ALA A 44 2.90 -14.79 -16.87
N GLU A 45 4.07 -14.17 -16.75
CA GLU A 45 5.26 -14.51 -17.53
C GLU A 45 5.77 -15.94 -17.27
N SER A 46 5.66 -16.42 -16.04
CA SER A 46 6.04 -17.80 -15.68
C SER A 46 4.99 -18.85 -16.03
N GLY A 47 3.81 -18.43 -16.51
CA GLY A 47 2.70 -19.32 -16.81
C GLY A 47 1.95 -19.87 -15.59
N LEU A 48 2.16 -19.27 -14.40
CA LEU A 48 1.41 -19.63 -13.20
C LEU A 48 -0.04 -19.16 -13.27
N LEU A 49 -0.29 -18.01 -13.92
CA LEU A 49 -1.64 -17.48 -14.11
C LEU A 49 -2.19 -17.84 -15.48
N ASP A 50 -3.46 -18.22 -15.52
CA ASP A 50 -4.24 -18.37 -16.74
C ASP A 50 -4.70 -16.97 -17.23
N THR A 51 -3.89 -16.37 -18.10
CA THR A 51 -4.15 -15.03 -18.64
C THR A 51 -5.28 -15.00 -19.66
N GLU A 52 -5.59 -16.14 -20.30
CA GLU A 52 -6.73 -16.26 -21.21
C GLU A 52 -8.03 -16.22 -20.43
N ALA A 53 -8.16 -17.02 -19.37
CA ALA A 53 -9.31 -17.00 -18.47
C ALA A 53 -9.50 -15.63 -17.80
N ALA A 54 -8.45 -14.98 -17.31
CA ALA A 54 -8.53 -13.63 -16.74
C ALA A 54 -9.07 -12.61 -17.76
N THR A 55 -8.59 -12.68 -19.01
CA THR A 55 -9.01 -11.81 -20.11
C THR A 55 -10.48 -12.03 -20.47
N GLU A 56 -10.92 -13.29 -20.56
CA GLU A 56 -12.31 -13.64 -20.82
C GLU A 56 -13.25 -13.11 -19.74
N VAL A 57 -12.86 -13.24 -18.48
CA VAL A 57 -13.67 -12.73 -17.34
C VAL A 57 -13.82 -11.21 -17.41
N ILE A 58 -12.75 -10.47 -17.71
CA ILE A 58 -12.80 -9.00 -17.83
C ILE A 58 -13.73 -8.58 -18.99
N TYR A 59 -13.66 -9.24 -20.13
CA TYR A 59 -14.56 -8.94 -21.24
C TYR A 59 -15.99 -9.36 -20.96
N GLY A 60 -16.20 -10.49 -20.28
CA GLY A 60 -17.52 -10.99 -19.87
C GLY A 60 -18.23 -10.06 -18.88
N LEU A 61 -17.46 -9.50 -17.93
CA LEU A 61 -17.96 -8.51 -16.95
C LEU A 61 -18.08 -7.10 -17.53
N ARG A 62 -17.57 -6.86 -18.74
CA ARG A 62 -17.38 -5.57 -19.42
C ARG A 62 -16.28 -4.72 -18.75
N ALA A 63 -15.35 -4.23 -19.55
CA ALA A 63 -14.23 -3.40 -19.10
C ALA A 63 -14.68 -2.15 -18.29
N SER A 64 -15.88 -1.62 -18.57
CA SER A 64 -16.45 -0.49 -17.82
C SER A 64 -16.82 -0.79 -16.36
N THR A 65 -16.78 -2.06 -15.95
CA THR A 65 -16.97 -2.48 -14.54
C THR A 65 -15.72 -2.12 -13.69
N PHE A 66 -14.58 -2.00 -14.34
CA PHE A 66 -13.30 -1.74 -13.69
C PHE A 66 -12.87 -0.29 -13.86
N SER A 67 -12.06 0.23 -12.93
CA SER A 67 -11.41 1.52 -13.16
C SER A 67 -10.36 1.39 -14.28
N PRO A 68 -10.18 2.41 -15.15
CA PRO A 68 -9.17 2.35 -16.21
C PRO A 68 -7.77 2.07 -15.67
N GLY A 69 -7.37 2.74 -14.58
CA GLY A 69 -6.05 2.52 -13.97
C GLY A 69 -5.84 1.10 -13.44
N ALA A 70 -6.88 0.43 -12.93
CA ALA A 70 -6.78 -0.96 -12.50
C ALA A 70 -6.57 -1.91 -13.69
N LEU A 71 -7.24 -1.64 -14.81
CA LEU A 71 -7.04 -2.41 -16.04
C LEU A 71 -5.64 -2.17 -16.63
N ASP A 72 -5.17 -0.93 -16.65
CA ASP A 72 -3.83 -0.59 -17.14
C ASP A 72 -2.73 -1.33 -16.35
N MET A 73 -2.90 -1.42 -15.02
CA MET A 73 -1.96 -2.14 -14.15
C MET A 73 -1.99 -3.66 -14.35
N ALA A 74 -3.11 -4.22 -14.76
CA ALA A 74 -3.26 -5.65 -15.04
C ALA A 74 -2.97 -6.01 -16.51
N ALA A 75 -2.76 -5.02 -17.38
CA ALA A 75 -2.61 -5.22 -18.83
C ALA A 75 -1.30 -5.93 -19.18
N ILE A 76 -1.41 -6.88 -20.09
CA ILE A 76 -0.28 -7.56 -20.75
C ILE A 76 -0.47 -7.52 -22.26
N ARG A 77 0.54 -7.96 -23.01
CA ARG A 77 0.39 -8.05 -24.48
C ARG A 77 -0.70 -9.04 -24.86
N GLY A 78 -1.81 -8.51 -25.35
CA GLY A 78 -2.94 -9.31 -25.85
C GLY A 78 -4.05 -9.59 -24.85
N GLY A 79 -3.98 -9.07 -23.63
CA GLY A 79 -5.02 -9.27 -22.62
C GLY A 79 -4.65 -8.76 -21.24
N TYR A 80 -5.00 -9.53 -20.22
CA TYR A 80 -4.81 -9.17 -18.83
C TYR A 80 -4.17 -10.31 -18.03
N ALA A 81 -3.23 -9.98 -17.14
CA ALA A 81 -2.56 -10.95 -16.29
C ALA A 81 -3.48 -11.51 -15.19
N SER A 82 -4.40 -10.68 -14.69
CA SER A 82 -5.31 -11.01 -13.60
C SER A 82 -6.56 -10.14 -13.66
N VAL A 83 -7.60 -10.52 -12.92
CA VAL A 83 -8.85 -9.75 -12.80
C VAL A 83 -8.75 -8.83 -11.60
N PRO A 84 -8.78 -7.48 -11.78
CA PRO A 84 -8.82 -6.56 -10.65
C PRO A 84 -10.11 -6.76 -9.83
N VAL A 85 -9.97 -6.94 -8.52
CA VAL A 85 -11.11 -7.12 -7.60
C VAL A 85 -11.29 -5.91 -6.73
N ASP A 86 -10.24 -5.46 -6.09
CA ASP A 86 -10.16 -4.27 -5.28
C ASP A 86 -8.83 -3.55 -5.49
N GLY A 87 -8.66 -2.46 -4.78
CA GLY A 87 -7.42 -1.71 -4.77
C GLY A 87 -7.42 -0.71 -3.62
N TRP A 88 -6.23 -0.41 -3.15
CA TRP A 88 -6.04 0.62 -2.15
C TRP A 88 -4.88 1.53 -2.53
N THR A 89 -4.90 2.72 -2.00
CA THR A 89 -3.80 3.67 -2.08
C THR A 89 -3.32 4.01 -0.68
N GLN A 90 -2.12 4.52 -0.58
CA GLN A 90 -1.63 5.06 0.68
C GLN A 90 -2.09 6.50 0.85
N LEU A 91 -2.48 6.86 2.06
CA LEU A 91 -2.96 8.18 2.45
C LEU A 91 -2.29 8.60 3.75
N VAL A 92 -2.06 9.91 3.93
CA VAL A 92 -1.70 10.46 5.23
C VAL A 92 -2.97 10.52 6.10
N VAL A 93 -3.00 9.71 7.13
CA VAL A 93 -4.04 9.71 8.17
C VAL A 93 -3.53 10.50 9.36
N TYR A 94 -4.33 11.42 9.90
CA TYR A 94 -3.87 12.33 10.95
C TYR A 94 -4.94 12.62 12.01
N ARG A 95 -4.52 13.03 13.17
CA ARG A 95 -5.36 13.47 14.28
C ARG A 95 -5.86 14.90 14.02
N LYS A 96 -7.02 14.99 13.36
CA LYS A 96 -7.64 16.26 12.98
C LYS A 96 -7.87 17.16 14.22
N ASP A 97 -8.29 16.58 15.33
CA ASP A 97 -8.51 17.28 16.60
C ASP A 97 -7.24 17.98 17.11
N LEU A 98 -6.08 17.33 17.01
CA LEU A 98 -4.80 17.93 17.39
C LEU A 98 -4.38 19.04 16.44
N PHE A 99 -4.59 18.86 15.14
CA PHE A 99 -4.28 19.87 14.13
C PHE A 99 -5.13 21.13 14.34
N GLU A 100 -6.43 20.99 14.56
CA GLU A 100 -7.34 22.09 14.83
C GLU A 100 -6.98 22.82 16.14
N ALA A 101 -6.69 22.09 17.21
CA ALA A 101 -6.30 22.66 18.51
C ALA A 101 -5.01 23.49 18.45
N HIS A 102 -4.10 23.16 17.51
CA HIS A 102 -2.82 23.87 17.35
C HIS A 102 -2.77 24.82 16.15
N GLY A 103 -3.89 25.01 15.45
CA GLY A 103 -3.98 25.91 14.30
C GLY A 103 -3.10 25.46 13.12
N LEU A 104 -2.97 24.14 12.92
CA LEU A 104 -2.18 23.55 11.86
C LEU A 104 -3.03 23.32 10.59
N ASN A 105 -2.42 23.50 9.45
CA ASN A 105 -3.02 23.13 8.18
C ASN A 105 -3.04 21.60 7.99
N PRO A 106 -3.98 21.03 7.21
CA PRO A 106 -3.97 19.61 6.85
C PRO A 106 -2.60 19.18 6.30
N PRO A 107 -2.14 17.95 6.57
CA PRO A 107 -0.81 17.45 6.18
C PRO A 107 -0.76 17.02 4.70
N ASN A 108 -1.08 17.94 3.79
CA ASN A 108 -1.16 17.72 2.35
C ASN A 108 0.09 18.18 1.58
N SER A 109 1.15 18.49 2.30
CA SER A 109 2.47 18.82 1.76
C SER A 109 3.55 18.47 2.78
N TYR A 110 4.80 18.31 2.33
CA TYR A 110 5.93 18.09 3.21
C TYR A 110 6.06 19.21 4.25
N ALA A 111 5.93 20.45 3.83
CA ALA A 111 6.01 21.63 4.72
C ALA A 111 4.93 21.58 5.83
N ASN A 112 3.70 21.21 5.51
CA ASN A 112 2.64 21.08 6.52
C ASN A 112 2.87 19.91 7.48
N ILE A 113 3.40 18.79 6.98
CA ILE A 113 3.80 17.67 7.83
C ILE A 113 4.94 18.10 8.75
N GLU A 114 6.00 18.72 8.24
CA GLU A 114 7.12 19.21 9.04
C GLU A 114 6.67 20.21 10.12
N ALA A 115 5.80 21.15 9.79
CA ALA A 115 5.22 22.07 10.77
C ALA A 115 4.43 21.37 11.88
N ALA A 116 3.76 20.27 11.54
CA ALA A 116 3.08 19.45 12.52
C ALA A 116 4.05 18.66 13.41
N LEU A 117 5.14 18.12 12.82
CA LEU A 117 6.19 17.45 13.60
C LEU A 117 6.80 18.40 14.64
N GLU A 118 7.14 19.63 14.25
CA GLU A 118 7.70 20.63 15.17
C GLU A 118 6.82 20.94 16.37
N LYS A 119 5.49 20.89 16.21
CA LYS A 119 4.53 21.26 17.26
C LYS A 119 4.02 20.08 18.07
N LEU A 120 3.89 18.92 17.47
CA LEU A 120 3.15 17.80 18.03
C LEU A 120 4.05 16.61 18.42
N HIS A 121 5.31 16.56 17.96
CA HIS A 121 6.25 15.51 18.37
C HIS A 121 6.78 15.80 19.77
N ASN A 122 6.36 14.96 20.73
CA ASN A 122 6.74 15.06 22.14
C ASN A 122 6.90 13.66 22.76
N PRO A 123 7.97 12.93 22.37
CA PRO A 123 8.19 11.58 22.87
C PRO A 123 8.49 11.56 24.38
N PRO A 124 8.16 10.48 25.10
CA PRO A 124 7.47 9.28 24.59
C PRO A 124 5.95 9.40 24.57
N SER A 125 5.37 10.53 24.99
CA SER A 125 3.92 10.69 25.14
C SER A 125 3.18 10.81 23.80
N MET A 126 3.82 11.39 22.78
CA MET A 126 3.26 11.58 21.44
C MET A 126 4.36 11.56 20.38
N TYR A 127 4.22 10.69 19.40
CA TYR A 127 5.09 10.69 18.24
C TYR A 127 4.43 11.48 17.10
N GLY A 128 5.21 12.34 16.46
CA GLY A 128 4.72 13.17 15.37
C GLY A 128 4.34 12.35 14.14
N PHE A 129 5.03 11.24 13.93
CA PHE A 129 4.76 10.28 12.88
C PHE A 129 5.06 8.85 13.34
N VAL A 130 4.50 7.85 12.68
CA VAL A 130 4.97 6.46 12.76
C VAL A 130 5.14 5.95 11.34
N ALA A 131 6.37 6.11 10.83
CA ALA A 131 6.76 5.67 9.50
C ALA A 131 7.39 4.26 9.56
N PRO A 132 7.06 3.36 8.63
CA PRO A 132 7.65 2.02 8.61
C PRO A 132 9.14 2.07 8.24
N ASN A 133 9.91 1.15 8.83
CA ASN A 133 11.35 0.99 8.54
C ASN A 133 11.78 -0.48 8.40
N LYS A 134 10.81 -1.41 8.48
CA LYS A 134 11.09 -2.83 8.35
C LYS A 134 11.22 -3.20 6.87
N ILE A 135 12.45 -3.49 6.43
CA ILE A 135 12.81 -3.66 5.02
C ILE A 135 12.33 -4.97 4.38
N ASP A 136 11.99 -5.97 5.17
CA ASP A 136 11.47 -7.27 4.72
C ASP A 136 9.94 -7.30 4.60
N GLU A 137 9.29 -6.15 4.80
CA GLU A 137 7.83 -5.99 4.70
C GLU A 137 7.47 -5.08 3.51
N ALA A 138 6.50 -5.50 2.71
CA ALA A 138 6.00 -4.74 1.56
C ALA A 138 5.49 -3.35 1.95
N PHE A 139 5.01 -3.19 3.16
CA PHE A 139 4.44 -1.93 3.65
C PHE A 139 5.43 -0.76 3.63
N MET A 140 6.70 -1.00 3.97
CA MET A 140 7.73 0.05 3.86
C MET A 140 7.89 0.53 2.42
N SER A 141 7.96 -0.40 1.47
CA SER A 141 8.09 -0.06 0.05
C SER A 141 6.86 0.73 -0.45
N GLN A 142 5.66 0.34 -0.07
CA GLN A 142 4.42 1.03 -0.42
C GLN A 142 4.38 2.45 0.13
N VAL A 143 4.79 2.66 1.37
CA VAL A 143 4.83 3.99 2.00
C VAL A 143 5.91 4.86 1.36
N LEU A 144 7.10 4.30 1.12
CA LEU A 144 8.19 5.03 0.49
C LEU A 144 7.83 5.42 -0.95
N GLU A 145 7.23 4.52 -1.73
CA GLU A 145 6.74 4.80 -3.07
C GLU A 145 5.72 5.95 -3.06
N HIS A 146 4.77 5.95 -2.12
CA HIS A 146 3.82 7.04 -1.95
C HIS A 146 4.54 8.39 -1.75
N VAL A 147 5.58 8.43 -0.92
CA VAL A 147 6.38 9.65 -0.70
C VAL A 147 7.14 10.04 -1.97
N PHE A 148 7.73 9.11 -2.71
CA PHE A 148 8.37 9.37 -4.00
C PHE A 148 7.40 9.97 -5.02
N LEU A 149 6.27 9.31 -5.25
CA LEU A 149 5.26 9.75 -6.21
C LEU A 149 4.63 11.09 -5.84
N SER A 150 4.44 11.37 -4.56
CA SER A 150 3.91 12.67 -4.09
C SER A 150 4.85 13.85 -4.36
N ASN A 151 6.14 13.59 -4.57
CA ASN A 151 7.14 14.58 -4.99
C ASN A 151 7.46 14.54 -6.49
N GLY A 152 6.64 13.83 -7.28
CA GLY A 152 6.80 13.71 -8.72
C GLY A 152 7.97 12.82 -9.15
N VAL A 153 8.53 12.02 -8.23
CA VAL A 153 9.61 11.07 -8.54
C VAL A 153 9.03 9.69 -8.76
N SER A 154 9.23 9.15 -9.97
CA SER A 154 8.93 7.74 -10.25
C SER A 154 10.24 6.95 -10.27
N PRO A 155 10.32 5.82 -9.54
CA PRO A 155 11.51 4.96 -9.56
C PRO A 155 11.84 4.39 -10.93
N VAL A 156 10.83 4.29 -11.79
CA VAL A 156 10.97 3.81 -13.17
C VAL A 156 10.20 4.73 -14.13
N ASN A 157 10.71 4.90 -15.34
CA ASN A 157 10.01 5.63 -16.39
C ASN A 157 8.95 4.75 -17.07
N GLN A 158 8.26 5.30 -18.07
CA GLN A 158 7.23 4.58 -18.83
C GLN A 158 7.75 3.36 -19.61
N GLN A 159 9.06 3.25 -19.81
CA GLN A 159 9.72 2.11 -20.43
C GLN A 159 10.18 1.05 -19.42
N GLY A 160 9.89 1.26 -18.11
CA GLY A 160 10.34 0.38 -17.03
C GLY A 160 11.83 0.52 -16.67
N LEU A 161 12.49 1.55 -17.20
CA LEU A 161 13.90 1.82 -16.91
C LEU A 161 14.04 2.74 -15.69
N GLN A 162 15.05 2.49 -14.89
CA GLN A 162 15.36 3.34 -13.74
C GLN A 162 15.81 4.73 -14.23
N GLU A 163 15.06 5.75 -13.81
CA GLU A 163 15.35 7.15 -14.14
C GLU A 163 14.97 8.02 -12.93
N LEU A 164 15.96 8.36 -12.13
CA LEU A 164 15.76 9.15 -10.91
C LEU A 164 16.33 10.55 -11.09
N ASP A 165 15.50 11.57 -10.88
CA ASP A 165 16.00 12.92 -10.64
C ASP A 165 16.73 12.96 -9.30
N GLU A 166 18.04 13.24 -9.33
CA GLU A 166 18.89 13.20 -8.14
C GLU A 166 18.41 14.19 -7.07
N LYS A 167 18.07 15.42 -7.46
CA LYS A 167 17.65 16.46 -6.51
C LYS A 167 16.33 16.08 -5.84
N ALA A 168 15.33 15.72 -6.63
CA ALA A 168 14.01 15.34 -6.12
C ALA A 168 14.10 14.07 -5.27
N THR A 169 14.95 13.11 -5.66
CA THR A 169 15.22 11.91 -4.88
C THR A 169 15.81 12.23 -3.51
N VAL A 170 16.80 13.13 -3.45
CA VAL A 170 17.41 13.58 -2.19
C VAL A 170 16.38 14.29 -1.30
N GLU A 171 15.49 15.11 -1.86
CA GLU A 171 14.39 15.73 -1.12
C GLU A 171 13.46 14.69 -0.48
N VAL A 172 13.04 13.68 -1.24
CA VAL A 172 12.22 12.56 -0.74
C VAL A 172 12.91 11.83 0.41
N LEU A 173 14.16 11.45 0.22
CA LEU A 173 14.90 10.70 1.25
C LEU A 173 15.13 11.52 2.52
N ASN A 174 15.40 12.81 2.39
CA ASN A 174 15.51 13.72 3.53
C ASN A 174 14.18 13.89 4.25
N PHE A 175 13.08 14.01 3.51
CA PHE A 175 11.75 14.04 4.11
C PHE A 175 11.42 12.72 4.82
N TYR A 176 11.68 11.58 4.18
CA TYR A 176 11.45 10.27 4.79
C TYR A 176 12.27 10.11 6.08
N LYS A 177 13.53 10.56 6.07
CA LYS A 177 14.34 10.60 7.27
C LYS A 177 13.72 11.45 8.38
N LYS A 178 13.17 12.63 8.09
CA LYS A 178 12.51 13.47 9.09
C LYS A 178 11.31 12.79 9.74
N ILE A 179 10.47 12.11 8.96
CA ILE A 179 9.32 11.38 9.54
C ILE A 179 9.78 10.14 10.31
N GLN A 180 10.90 9.52 9.94
CA GLN A 180 11.52 8.47 10.74
C GLN A 180 12.08 8.99 12.05
N ASP A 181 12.77 10.13 12.05
CA ASP A 181 13.32 10.76 13.26
C ASP A 181 12.20 11.19 14.24
N ALA A 182 10.97 11.41 13.73
CA ALA A 182 9.78 11.70 14.53
C ALA A 182 8.96 10.45 14.92
N SER A 183 9.46 9.26 14.58
CA SER A 183 8.84 7.97 14.88
C SER A 183 9.51 7.31 16.10
N PRO A 184 8.87 6.31 16.73
CA PRO A 184 9.51 5.52 17.78
C PRO A 184 10.77 4.81 17.31
N GLU A 185 11.68 4.53 18.24
CA GLU A 185 12.82 3.64 17.97
C GLU A 185 12.38 2.19 17.77
N GLY A 186 13.17 1.43 17.01
CA GLY A 186 12.96 0.01 16.76
C GLY A 186 12.39 -0.31 15.38
N GLU A 187 12.00 -1.56 15.18
CA GLU A 187 11.37 -2.00 13.95
C GLU A 187 9.90 -1.61 13.91
N LEU A 188 9.53 -0.84 12.89
CA LEU A 188 8.19 -0.34 12.66
C LEU A 188 7.65 -0.90 11.34
N PHE A 189 6.46 -1.50 11.40
CA PHE A 189 5.72 -1.93 10.22
C PHE A 189 4.23 -1.60 10.38
N TRP A 190 3.36 -2.05 9.48
CA TRP A 190 1.96 -1.67 9.44
C TRP A 190 1.23 -1.81 10.79
N LYS A 191 1.51 -2.88 11.54
CA LYS A 191 0.82 -3.16 12.80
C LYS A 191 1.12 -2.11 13.86
N GLN A 192 2.40 -1.79 14.09
CA GLN A 192 2.79 -0.78 15.08
C GLN A 192 2.27 0.60 14.70
N SER A 193 2.36 0.99 13.41
CA SER A 193 1.84 2.27 12.95
C SER A 193 0.36 2.42 13.27
N ARG A 194 -0.44 1.38 12.97
CA ARG A 194 -1.86 1.36 13.27
C ARG A 194 -2.16 1.37 14.76
N GLU A 195 -1.57 0.46 15.52
CA GLU A 195 -1.81 0.34 16.97
C GLU A 195 -1.49 1.64 17.72
N MET A 196 -0.38 2.28 17.39
CA MET A 196 0.01 3.54 18.00
C MET A 196 -0.92 4.69 17.65
N PHE A 197 -1.42 4.72 16.41
CA PHE A 197 -2.39 5.73 16.00
C PHE A 197 -3.71 5.59 16.76
N PHE A 198 -4.25 4.38 16.87
CA PHE A 198 -5.48 4.11 17.63
C PHE A 198 -5.30 4.29 19.15
N ALA A 199 -4.12 3.99 19.67
CA ALA A 199 -3.79 4.28 21.07
C ALA A 199 -3.64 5.78 21.38
N GLY A 200 -3.73 6.66 20.35
CA GLY A 200 -3.54 8.09 20.52
C GLY A 200 -2.09 8.50 20.78
N GLN A 201 -1.12 7.65 20.45
CA GLN A 201 0.31 7.88 20.65
C GLN A 201 1.02 8.39 19.39
N ALA A 202 0.32 8.44 18.26
CA ALA A 202 0.83 8.96 16.99
C ALA A 202 -0.08 10.05 16.43
N THR A 203 0.51 11.13 15.92
CA THR A 203 -0.22 12.24 15.30
C THR A 203 -0.59 11.95 13.88
N MET A 204 0.32 11.33 13.14
CA MET A 204 0.20 11.00 11.72
C MET A 204 0.75 9.61 11.43
N ILE A 205 0.13 8.95 10.46
CA ILE A 205 0.62 7.71 9.82
C ILE A 205 0.35 7.78 8.32
N ILE A 206 1.02 6.95 7.53
CA ILE A 206 0.59 6.63 6.18
C ILE A 206 -0.13 5.28 6.24
N TRP A 207 -1.35 5.24 5.70
CA TRP A 207 -2.19 4.05 5.74
C TRP A 207 -3.13 3.99 4.55
N SER A 208 -3.68 2.81 4.28
CA SER A 208 -4.68 2.63 3.24
C SER A 208 -6.10 2.95 3.73
N PRO A 209 -7.10 3.10 2.83
CA PRO A 209 -8.50 3.29 3.19
C PRO A 209 -9.10 2.18 4.07
N PHE A 210 -8.47 1.02 4.19
CA PHE A 210 -8.91 -0.05 5.12
C PHE A 210 -9.01 0.39 6.58
N ILE A 211 -8.29 1.45 6.97
CA ILE A 211 -8.41 2.02 8.32
C ILE A 211 -9.80 2.63 8.59
N LEU A 212 -10.56 2.94 7.54
CA LEU A 212 -11.86 3.64 7.68
C LEU A 212 -12.90 2.80 8.42
N ASP A 213 -12.90 1.48 8.25
CA ASP A 213 -13.82 0.58 8.95
C ASP A 213 -13.58 0.59 10.45
N GLU A 214 -12.30 0.56 10.86
CA GLU A 214 -11.92 0.65 12.27
C GLU A 214 -12.21 2.03 12.85
N LEU A 215 -11.98 3.11 12.08
CA LEU A 215 -12.32 4.48 12.49
C LEU A 215 -13.83 4.67 12.63
N ALA A 216 -14.63 4.05 11.76
CA ALA A 216 -16.09 4.08 11.85
C ALA A 216 -16.58 3.38 13.12
N GLY A 217 -16.02 2.23 13.49
CA GLY A 217 -16.36 1.52 14.73
C GLY A 217 -16.02 2.29 16.01
N LEU A 218 -15.03 3.16 15.98
CA LEU A 218 -14.70 4.04 17.11
C LEU A 218 -15.68 5.21 17.29
N ARG A 219 -16.47 5.54 16.27
CA ARG A 219 -17.48 6.61 16.36
C ARG A 219 -18.77 6.16 17.04
N ASP A 220 -19.03 4.86 17.04
CA ASP A 220 -20.23 4.26 17.61
C ASP A 220 -20.01 3.77 19.06
N SER A 221 -18.83 3.96 19.58
CA SER A 221 -18.43 3.63 20.94
C SER A 221 -18.21 4.87 21.80
#